data_670d92952eaa56bcc920ab238b0a55c4
#
_entry.id   670d92952eaa56bcc920ab238b0a55c4
#
_cell.length_a   1.000
_cell.length_b   1.000
_cell.length_c   1.000
_cell.angle_alpha   90.00
_cell.angle_beta   90.00
_cell.angle_gamma   90.00
#
_symmetry.space_group_name_H-M   'P 1'
#
loop_
_entity.id
_entity.type
_entity.pdbx_description
1 polymer ?
#
loop_
_entity_poly.entity_id
_entity_poly.type
_entity_poly.pdbx_seq_one_letter_code
_entity_poly.pdbx_strand_id
1 'polypeptide(L)'
;MKRFALLLITILVLAALIAPNAMAEKQYKIAFLPKIIGNTFFEVAGAHAVDMGKQLGVEVTYDGPAVASVAEQVKFINTFVNQGYDAIVVSALDPNGLNQALKRAMSKGVVIVTWDSDVDPHYRTFYVNQGTPDILGRVLVDMVATQLPDPQQKIKVAFHYSSPTVTDQNSWAKFAEKIVASEYKNWEILTWQYSEMDFPKAVSVGEQLLKTYPDVNAIICPDSTAFPGQAKAIENLNMGGKVIVVGFTTPSTISQYIKRGTVVKGALWDCGVQGAAGVYTAYKLLKGEEIKVGSSFAIPGIQGEFKVVPNRMQGGDMYEKSDLSDAKDNGIILLPERLIFTKDNIDQYKF
;
A
#
# COMPACT_ATOMS: atom_id res chain seq x y z
N MET A 1 -45.95 0.96 59.65
CA MET A 1 -45.40 1.88 58.63
C MET A 1 -43.84 1.95 58.65
N LYS A 2 -43.15 2.05 59.78
CA LYS A 2 -41.67 2.14 59.83
C LYS A 2 -40.93 0.88 59.38
N ARG A 3 -41.46 -0.32 59.48
CA ARG A 3 -40.82 -1.59 59.05
C ARG A 3 -40.93 -1.81 57.56
N PHE A 4 -41.95 -1.29 56.86
CA PHE A 4 -42.09 -1.37 55.39
C PHE A 4 -41.15 -0.38 54.68
N ALA A 5 -40.88 0.79 55.27
CA ALA A 5 -39.94 1.76 54.72
C ALA A 5 -38.47 1.24 54.76
N LEU A 6 -38.12 0.49 55.84
CA LEU A 6 -36.76 -0.07 55.96
C LEU A 6 -36.49 -1.17 54.92
N LEU A 7 -37.52 -2.01 54.62
CA LEU A 7 -37.39 -3.09 53.62
C LEU A 7 -37.25 -2.54 52.21
N LEU A 8 -37.95 -1.45 51.89
CA LEU A 8 -37.82 -0.81 50.55
C LEU A 8 -36.46 -0.13 50.35
N ILE A 9 -35.86 0.46 51.36
CA ILE A 9 -34.52 1.09 51.29
C ILE A 9 -33.46 0.02 51.13
N THR A 10 -33.58 -1.15 51.80
CA THR A 10 -32.62 -2.27 51.68
C THR A 10 -32.65 -2.89 50.31
N ILE A 11 -33.82 -3.02 49.65
CA ILE A 11 -33.94 -3.54 48.27
C ILE A 11 -33.37 -2.55 47.24
N LEU A 12 -33.55 -1.23 47.45
CA LEU A 12 -32.97 -0.20 46.54
C LEU A 12 -31.44 -0.16 46.62
N VAL A 13 -30.85 -0.37 47.81
CA VAL A 13 -29.39 -0.44 48.01
C VAL A 13 -28.80 -1.70 47.44
N LEU A 14 -29.50 -2.84 47.53
CA LEU A 14 -29.05 -4.09 46.90
C LEU A 14 -29.16 -4.06 45.35
N ALA A 15 -30.16 -3.38 44.79
CA ALA A 15 -30.28 -3.21 43.35
C ALA A 15 -29.19 -2.29 42.75
N ALA A 16 -28.67 -1.33 43.53
CA ALA A 16 -27.56 -0.48 43.09
C ALA A 16 -26.20 -1.21 43.10
N LEU A 17 -26.07 -2.35 43.83
CA LEU A 17 -24.85 -3.15 43.87
C LEU A 17 -24.78 -4.21 42.72
N ILE A 18 -25.84 -4.40 41.95
CA ILE A 18 -25.93 -5.35 40.82
C ILE A 18 -25.93 -4.60 39.47
N ALA A 19 -25.62 -3.29 39.46
CA ALA A 19 -25.29 -2.66 38.20
C ALA A 19 -24.08 -3.42 37.63
N PRO A 20 -24.20 -4.08 36.44
CA PRO A 20 -23.01 -4.65 35.82
C PRO A 20 -22.04 -3.48 35.68
N ASN A 21 -20.86 -3.61 36.27
CA ASN A 21 -19.73 -2.78 35.89
C ASN A 21 -19.61 -2.96 34.37
N ALA A 22 -20.20 -2.06 33.60
CA ALA A 22 -19.87 -1.90 32.21
C ALA A 22 -18.37 -1.52 32.22
N MET A 23 -17.49 -2.54 32.24
CA MET A 23 -16.08 -2.30 31.99
C MET A 23 -16.06 -1.49 30.70
N ALA A 24 -15.59 -0.27 30.78
CA ALA A 24 -15.42 0.54 29.59
C ALA A 24 -14.67 -0.30 28.57
N GLU A 25 -15.28 -0.53 27.42
CA GLU A 25 -14.67 -1.35 26.38
C GLU A 25 -13.30 -0.73 26.07
N LYS A 26 -12.24 -1.56 26.07
CA LYS A 26 -10.88 -1.09 25.83
C LYS A 26 -10.85 -0.34 24.50
N GLN A 27 -10.55 0.94 24.51
CA GLN A 27 -10.32 1.69 23.30
C GLN A 27 -8.94 1.33 22.77
N TYR A 28 -8.91 0.63 21.64
CA TYR A 28 -7.66 0.27 20.97
C TYR A 28 -7.00 1.46 20.31
N LYS A 29 -5.66 1.44 20.29
CA LYS A 29 -4.81 2.42 19.60
C LYS A 29 -4.08 1.74 18.46
N ILE A 30 -4.26 2.24 17.24
CA ILE A 30 -3.66 1.72 16.01
C ILE A 30 -2.80 2.81 15.39
N ALA A 31 -1.52 2.54 15.16
CA ALA A 31 -0.64 3.39 14.40
C ALA A 31 -0.69 2.99 12.91
N PHE A 32 -0.92 3.96 12.02
CA PHE A 32 -0.85 3.78 10.58
C PHE A 32 0.40 4.48 10.05
N LEU A 33 1.44 3.69 9.73
CA LEU A 33 2.79 4.14 9.42
C LEU A 33 3.09 3.99 7.92
N PRO A 34 3.17 5.11 7.15
CA PRO A 34 3.55 5.08 5.75
C PRO A 34 5.08 4.96 5.56
N LYS A 35 5.51 4.86 4.29
CA LYS A 35 6.93 5.00 3.92
C LYS A 35 7.42 6.43 4.14
N ILE A 36 6.61 7.41 3.75
CA ILE A 36 6.81 8.86 3.96
C ILE A 36 5.45 9.54 4.12
N ILE A 37 5.43 10.67 4.82
CA ILE A 37 4.31 11.61 4.84
C ILE A 37 4.45 12.64 3.71
N GLY A 38 3.34 13.34 3.35
CA GLY A 38 3.33 14.39 2.33
C GLY A 38 3.27 13.89 0.87
N ASN A 39 3.25 12.57 0.65
CA ASN A 39 2.96 12.00 -0.66
C ASN A 39 1.46 11.70 -0.77
N THR A 40 0.80 12.14 -1.84
CA THR A 40 -0.66 12.04 -2.01
C THR A 40 -1.19 10.62 -1.84
N PHE A 41 -0.48 9.59 -2.31
CA PHE A 41 -0.86 8.19 -2.13
C PHE A 41 -1.01 7.82 -0.65
N PHE A 42 0.00 8.17 0.16
CA PHE A 42 0.00 7.87 1.60
C PHE A 42 -0.97 8.76 2.38
N GLU A 43 -1.15 10.03 1.98
CA GLU A 43 -2.11 10.93 2.60
C GLU A 43 -3.55 10.44 2.42
N VAL A 44 -3.92 10.00 1.21
CA VAL A 44 -5.24 9.43 0.94
C VAL A 44 -5.46 8.15 1.75
N ALA A 45 -4.50 7.23 1.74
CA ALA A 45 -4.58 6.00 2.53
C ALA A 45 -4.71 6.29 4.03
N GLY A 46 -3.90 7.22 4.56
CA GLY A 46 -3.91 7.65 5.95
C GLY A 46 -5.23 8.28 6.37
N ALA A 47 -5.81 9.15 5.53
CA ALA A 47 -7.11 9.76 5.80
C ALA A 47 -8.22 8.71 5.94
N HIS A 48 -8.29 7.75 5.01
CA HIS A 48 -9.27 6.66 5.06
C HIS A 48 -9.01 5.67 6.20
N ALA A 49 -7.74 5.45 6.58
CA ALA A 49 -7.38 4.67 7.77
C ALA A 49 -7.92 5.33 9.05
N VAL A 50 -7.75 6.65 9.20
CA VAL A 50 -8.29 7.42 10.33
C VAL A 50 -9.82 7.40 10.34
N ASP A 51 -10.46 7.54 9.18
CA ASP A 51 -11.92 7.51 9.10
C ASP A 51 -12.49 6.11 9.40
N MET A 52 -11.82 5.04 9.00
CA MET A 52 -12.16 3.68 9.42
C MET A 52 -12.04 3.53 10.94
N GLY A 53 -11.00 4.08 11.56
CA GLY A 53 -10.86 4.09 13.01
C GLY A 53 -12.05 4.75 13.72
N LYS A 54 -12.53 5.91 13.23
CA LYS A 54 -13.72 6.58 13.75
C LYS A 54 -14.97 5.68 13.65
N GLN A 55 -15.16 5.00 12.51
CA GLN A 55 -16.30 4.08 12.31
C GLN A 55 -16.25 2.89 13.27
N LEU A 56 -15.07 2.42 13.61
CA LEU A 56 -14.86 1.27 14.52
C LEU A 56 -14.79 1.65 16.00
N GLY A 57 -14.78 2.95 16.32
CA GLY A 57 -14.63 3.44 17.70
C GLY A 57 -13.22 3.24 18.28
N VAL A 58 -12.18 3.21 17.43
CA VAL A 58 -10.77 3.07 17.83
C VAL A 58 -9.96 4.31 17.48
N GLU A 59 -8.89 4.56 18.25
CA GLU A 59 -7.96 5.65 17.97
C GLU A 59 -6.98 5.20 16.86
N VAL A 60 -6.97 5.94 15.74
CA VAL A 60 -5.99 5.72 14.66
C VAL A 60 -5.13 6.96 14.50
N THR A 61 -3.82 6.79 14.58
CA THR A 61 -2.82 7.84 14.32
C THR A 61 -2.13 7.56 12.99
N TYR A 62 -2.25 8.48 12.04
CA TYR A 62 -1.44 8.51 10.82
C TYR A 62 -0.23 9.40 11.06
N ASP A 63 0.96 8.83 11.07
CA ASP A 63 2.23 9.55 11.23
C ASP A 63 3.41 8.72 10.67
N GLY A 64 4.48 9.40 10.27
CA GLY A 64 5.63 8.73 9.67
C GLY A 64 6.77 9.66 9.28
N PRO A 65 7.82 9.11 8.64
CA PRO A 65 8.99 9.87 8.22
C PRO A 65 8.66 10.96 7.19
N ALA A 66 9.32 12.10 7.28
CA ALA A 66 9.23 13.15 6.26
C ALA A 66 10.09 12.85 5.02
N VAL A 67 11.04 11.92 5.13
CA VAL A 67 11.90 11.44 4.04
C VAL A 67 11.98 9.91 4.08
N ALA A 68 12.21 9.28 2.94
CA ALA A 68 12.33 7.83 2.84
C ALA A 68 13.56 7.33 3.61
N SER A 69 13.34 6.80 4.82
CA SER A 69 14.39 6.35 5.72
C SER A 69 13.93 5.17 6.58
N VAL A 70 14.58 4.02 6.41
CA VAL A 70 14.37 2.83 7.25
C VAL A 70 14.65 3.13 8.72
N ALA A 71 15.69 3.88 9.01
CA ALA A 71 16.06 4.25 10.39
C ALA A 71 14.97 5.11 11.06
N GLU A 72 14.36 6.04 10.31
CA GLU A 72 13.25 6.83 10.83
C GLU A 72 12.00 5.95 11.04
N GLN A 73 11.67 5.02 10.12
CA GLN A 73 10.57 4.08 10.35
C GLN A 73 10.79 3.24 11.62
N VAL A 74 12.02 2.77 11.87
CA VAL A 74 12.37 2.06 13.12
C VAL A 74 12.12 2.93 14.35
N LYS A 75 12.43 4.23 14.31
CA LYS A 75 12.15 5.16 15.43
C LYS A 75 10.65 5.30 15.66
N PHE A 76 9.84 5.47 14.60
CA PHE A 76 8.39 5.54 14.69
C PHE A 76 7.80 4.27 15.31
N ILE A 77 8.20 3.07 14.84
CA ILE A 77 7.77 1.79 15.43
C ILE A 77 8.08 1.73 16.93
N ASN A 78 9.31 2.07 17.33
CA ASN A 78 9.68 2.07 18.74
C ASN A 78 8.87 3.10 19.56
N THR A 79 8.60 4.27 18.99
CA THR A 79 7.79 5.32 19.63
C THR A 79 6.37 4.83 19.87
N PHE A 80 5.70 4.27 18.87
CA PHE A 80 4.35 3.72 18.99
C PHE A 80 4.28 2.60 20.03
N VAL A 81 5.24 1.69 20.02
CA VAL A 81 5.34 0.62 21.03
C VAL A 81 5.49 1.19 22.45
N ASN A 82 6.30 2.22 22.64
CA ASN A 82 6.51 2.85 23.94
C ASN A 82 5.30 3.69 24.40
N GLN A 83 4.52 4.22 23.47
CA GLN A 83 3.25 4.93 23.73
C GLN A 83 2.07 4.00 23.95
N GLY A 84 2.28 2.68 23.93
CA GLY A 84 1.24 1.68 24.23
C GLY A 84 0.22 1.50 23.11
N TYR A 85 0.62 1.63 21.84
CA TYR A 85 -0.24 1.24 20.72
C TYR A 85 -0.45 -0.27 20.70
N ASP A 86 -1.69 -0.68 20.39
CA ASP A 86 -2.10 -2.09 20.35
C ASP A 86 -1.77 -2.74 19.00
N ALA A 87 -1.75 -1.95 17.92
CA ALA A 87 -1.38 -2.41 16.60
C ALA A 87 -0.58 -1.37 15.82
N ILE A 88 0.24 -1.83 14.88
CA ILE A 88 0.94 -1.02 13.89
C ILE A 88 0.62 -1.56 12.51
N VAL A 89 0.08 -0.69 11.64
CA VAL A 89 -0.22 -0.96 10.24
C VAL A 89 0.84 -0.23 9.42
N VAL A 90 1.82 -0.95 8.88
CA VAL A 90 3.05 -0.35 8.31
C VAL A 90 3.25 -0.69 6.84
N SER A 91 3.64 0.30 6.03
CA SER A 91 4.21 0.11 4.69
C SER A 91 5.73 0.24 4.76
N ALA A 92 6.45 -0.83 4.45
CA ALA A 92 7.89 -0.91 4.68
C ALA A 92 8.72 -0.35 3.50
N LEU A 93 9.79 0.38 3.81
CA LEU A 93 10.78 0.83 2.82
C LEU A 93 11.74 -0.29 2.38
N ASP A 94 11.92 -1.30 3.23
CA ASP A 94 12.86 -2.39 3.00
C ASP A 94 12.28 -3.69 3.59
N PRO A 95 12.41 -4.84 2.90
CA PRO A 95 11.80 -6.09 3.33
C PRO A 95 12.34 -6.63 4.66
N ASN A 96 13.54 -6.25 5.06
CA ASN A 96 14.23 -6.76 6.24
C ASN A 96 14.61 -5.68 7.25
N GLY A 97 14.68 -4.42 6.82
CA GLY A 97 15.18 -3.31 7.64
C GLY A 97 14.38 -3.03 8.90
N LEU A 98 13.10 -3.42 8.93
CA LEU A 98 12.22 -3.24 10.09
C LEU A 98 12.13 -4.47 11.00
N ASN A 99 12.64 -5.63 10.59
CA ASN A 99 12.41 -6.93 11.23
C ASN A 99 12.68 -6.92 12.73
N GLN A 100 13.81 -6.34 13.18
CA GLN A 100 14.16 -6.30 14.60
C GLN A 100 13.22 -5.42 15.44
N ALA A 101 12.75 -4.29 14.87
CA ALA A 101 11.79 -3.42 15.55
C ALA A 101 10.41 -4.09 15.64
N LEU A 102 9.96 -4.71 14.55
CA LEU A 102 8.70 -5.44 14.49
C LEU A 102 8.70 -6.67 15.43
N LYS A 103 9.80 -7.43 15.47
CA LYS A 103 9.97 -8.53 16.41
C LYS A 103 9.81 -8.08 17.87
N ARG A 104 10.41 -6.93 18.22
CA ARG A 104 10.24 -6.34 19.57
C ARG A 104 8.81 -5.91 19.83
N ALA A 105 8.13 -5.30 18.83
CA ALA A 105 6.73 -4.92 18.95
C ALA A 105 5.84 -6.14 19.19
N MET A 106 5.97 -7.18 18.38
CA MET A 106 5.22 -8.45 18.52
C MET A 106 5.48 -9.11 19.88
N SER A 107 6.72 -9.11 20.38
CA SER A 107 7.05 -9.67 21.70
C SER A 107 6.39 -8.93 22.88
N LYS A 108 5.91 -7.71 22.66
CA LYS A 108 5.11 -6.91 23.61
C LYS A 108 3.60 -7.04 23.37
N GLY A 109 3.17 -7.92 22.47
CA GLY A 109 1.77 -8.14 22.16
C GLY A 109 1.17 -7.16 21.16
N VAL A 110 2.00 -6.34 20.47
CA VAL A 110 1.51 -5.42 19.42
C VAL A 110 1.22 -6.21 18.16
N VAL A 111 0.02 -6.05 17.62
CA VAL A 111 -0.39 -6.65 16.34
C VAL A 111 0.30 -5.91 15.19
N ILE A 112 0.92 -6.65 14.27
CA ILE A 112 1.56 -6.08 13.08
C ILE A 112 0.78 -6.50 11.83
N VAL A 113 0.32 -5.51 11.08
CA VAL A 113 -0.25 -5.67 9.73
C VAL A 113 0.60 -4.85 8.78
N THR A 114 0.99 -5.43 7.64
CA THR A 114 1.61 -4.66 6.57
C THR A 114 0.60 -4.28 5.49
N TRP A 115 0.87 -3.21 4.79
CA TRP A 115 0.08 -2.75 3.67
C TRP A 115 1.00 -2.13 2.62
N ASP A 116 0.56 -2.06 1.35
CA ASP A 116 1.33 -1.49 0.25
C ASP A 116 2.66 -2.22 0.01
N SER A 117 3.63 -2.11 0.91
CA SER A 117 4.92 -2.81 0.83
C SER A 117 5.16 -3.67 2.07
N ASP A 118 5.48 -4.94 1.84
CA ASP A 118 5.57 -5.97 2.87
C ASP A 118 6.97 -6.11 3.49
N VAL A 119 7.02 -6.81 4.61
CA VAL A 119 8.23 -7.31 5.28
C VAL A 119 8.25 -8.85 5.19
N ASP A 120 9.31 -9.47 5.70
CA ASP A 120 9.35 -10.92 5.89
C ASP A 120 8.12 -11.38 6.70
N PRO A 121 7.35 -12.38 6.22
CA PRO A 121 6.12 -12.85 6.86
C PRO A 121 6.24 -13.24 8.33
N HIS A 122 7.42 -13.58 8.83
CA HIS A 122 7.66 -13.87 10.26
C HIS A 122 7.49 -12.64 11.17
N TYR A 123 7.46 -11.43 10.62
CA TYR A 123 7.42 -10.18 11.40
C TYR A 123 6.11 -9.40 11.23
N ARG A 124 5.08 -10.06 10.67
CA ARG A 124 3.71 -9.51 10.58
C ARG A 124 2.68 -10.64 10.66
N THR A 125 1.41 -10.31 10.87
CA THR A 125 0.31 -11.28 10.84
C THR A 125 -0.29 -11.36 9.43
N PHE A 126 -0.78 -10.25 8.88
CA PHE A 126 -1.32 -10.19 7.52
C PHE A 126 -0.73 -9.03 6.73
N TYR A 127 -0.69 -9.20 5.42
CA TYR A 127 -0.32 -8.18 4.43
C TYR A 127 -1.53 -7.78 3.59
N VAL A 128 -1.93 -6.51 3.63
CA VAL A 128 -2.98 -5.97 2.77
C VAL A 128 -2.37 -5.52 1.46
N ASN A 129 -2.56 -6.34 0.43
CA ASN A 129 -1.87 -6.28 -0.85
C ASN A 129 -2.79 -5.76 -1.97
N GLN A 130 -2.33 -4.81 -2.72
CA GLN A 130 -2.96 -4.22 -3.88
C GLN A 130 -3.03 -5.15 -5.10
N GLY A 131 -2.22 -6.19 -5.13
CA GLY A 131 -2.17 -7.19 -6.20
C GLY A 131 -0.86 -7.95 -6.18
N THR A 132 -0.91 -9.21 -6.61
CA THR A 132 0.30 -10.02 -6.75
C THR A 132 1.23 -9.45 -7.83
N PRO A 133 2.55 -9.69 -7.76
CA PRO A 133 3.51 -9.09 -8.67
C PRO A 133 3.28 -9.40 -10.14
N ASP A 134 2.76 -10.59 -10.46
CA ASP A 134 2.39 -10.98 -11.81
C ASP A 134 1.26 -10.12 -12.37
N ILE A 135 0.23 -9.84 -11.57
CA ILE A 135 -0.89 -8.96 -11.96
C ILE A 135 -0.38 -7.54 -12.21
N LEU A 136 0.40 -6.98 -11.28
CA LEU A 136 0.84 -5.59 -11.39
C LEU A 136 1.93 -5.39 -12.44
N GLY A 137 2.84 -6.35 -12.59
CA GLY A 137 3.79 -6.38 -13.71
C GLY A 137 3.10 -6.46 -15.06
N ARG A 138 2.02 -7.26 -15.17
CA ARG A 138 1.17 -7.35 -16.36
C ARG A 138 0.51 -6.01 -16.69
N VAL A 139 -0.11 -5.36 -15.71
CA VAL A 139 -0.74 -4.03 -15.91
C VAL A 139 0.25 -3.02 -16.48
N LEU A 140 1.48 -2.97 -15.97
CA LEU A 140 2.52 -2.05 -16.45
C LEU A 140 2.89 -2.30 -17.92
N VAL A 141 3.11 -3.57 -18.28
CA VAL A 141 3.49 -3.95 -19.66
C VAL A 141 2.32 -3.72 -20.61
N ASP A 142 1.11 -4.12 -20.24
CA ASP A 142 -0.09 -3.98 -21.08
C ASP A 142 -0.44 -2.51 -21.32
N MET A 143 -0.17 -1.63 -20.35
CA MET A 143 -0.34 -0.19 -20.56
C MET A 143 0.59 0.36 -21.64
N VAL A 144 1.81 -0.16 -21.79
CA VAL A 144 2.70 0.19 -22.91
C VAL A 144 2.22 -0.48 -24.19
N ALA A 145 2.04 -1.80 -24.19
CA ALA A 145 1.72 -2.59 -25.38
C ALA A 145 0.46 -2.09 -26.11
N THR A 146 -0.57 -1.73 -25.35
CA THR A 146 -1.85 -1.23 -25.91
C THR A 146 -1.80 0.20 -26.44
N GLN A 147 -0.68 0.90 -26.34
CA GLN A 147 -0.44 2.21 -26.96
C GLN A 147 0.40 2.12 -28.24
N LEU A 148 0.93 0.95 -28.56
CA LEU A 148 1.74 0.72 -29.75
C LEU A 148 0.84 0.29 -30.92
N PRO A 149 1.09 0.77 -32.15
CA PRO A 149 0.40 0.27 -33.36
C PRO A 149 0.58 -1.23 -33.57
N ASP A 150 1.79 -1.73 -33.32
CA ASP A 150 2.13 -3.14 -33.26
C ASP A 150 2.89 -3.43 -31.94
N PRO A 151 2.29 -4.17 -31.00
CA PRO A 151 2.96 -4.54 -29.75
C PRO A 151 4.25 -5.34 -29.93
N GLN A 152 4.43 -5.99 -31.09
CA GLN A 152 5.64 -6.77 -31.39
C GLN A 152 6.73 -5.95 -32.09
N GLN A 153 6.51 -4.67 -32.36
CA GLN A 153 7.55 -3.82 -32.94
C GLN A 153 8.76 -3.66 -32.04
N LYS A 154 9.91 -3.29 -32.60
CA LYS A 154 11.10 -2.98 -31.81
C LYS A 154 10.89 -1.68 -31.06
N ILE A 155 11.05 -1.73 -29.73
CA ILE A 155 11.07 -0.55 -28.87
C ILE A 155 12.16 -0.67 -27.79
N LYS A 156 12.56 0.48 -27.28
CA LYS A 156 13.47 0.62 -26.16
C LYS A 156 12.68 1.10 -24.95
N VAL A 157 12.80 0.36 -23.82
CA VAL A 157 12.05 0.58 -22.59
C VAL A 157 13.02 0.89 -21.46
N ALA A 158 12.67 1.82 -20.60
CA ALA A 158 13.38 2.06 -19.35
C ALA A 158 12.42 1.97 -18.16
N PHE A 159 12.98 1.68 -16.97
CA PHE A 159 12.26 1.73 -15.71
C PHE A 159 12.72 2.92 -14.89
N HIS A 160 11.78 3.63 -14.24
CA HIS A 160 12.07 4.71 -13.32
C HIS A 160 11.16 4.62 -12.10
N TYR A 161 11.75 4.35 -10.91
CA TYR A 161 11.00 4.19 -9.66
C TYR A 161 11.83 4.57 -8.43
N SER A 162 11.35 4.23 -7.22
CA SER A 162 11.91 4.79 -6.00
C SER A 162 13.30 4.30 -5.66
N SER A 163 13.51 2.99 -5.51
CA SER A 163 14.79 2.45 -5.05
C SER A 163 14.94 0.95 -5.40
N PRO A 164 16.18 0.43 -5.43
CA PRO A 164 16.42 -0.99 -5.70
C PRO A 164 16.05 -1.93 -4.54
N THR A 165 15.57 -1.41 -3.41
CA THR A 165 15.27 -2.20 -2.20
C THR A 165 13.80 -2.26 -1.84
N VAL A 166 12.96 -1.35 -2.31
CA VAL A 166 11.51 -1.35 -2.03
C VAL A 166 10.87 -2.62 -2.58
N THR A 167 10.29 -3.44 -1.70
CA THR A 167 9.85 -4.81 -1.97
C THR A 167 8.85 -4.91 -3.11
N ASP A 168 7.78 -4.13 -3.05
CA ASP A 168 6.65 -4.13 -3.98
C ASP A 168 7.06 -3.71 -5.39
N GLN A 169 7.65 -2.52 -5.55
CA GLN A 169 8.02 -1.96 -6.85
C GLN A 169 9.05 -2.83 -7.58
N ASN A 170 10.04 -3.36 -6.85
CA ASN A 170 11.04 -4.27 -7.42
C ASN A 170 10.42 -5.61 -7.86
N SER A 171 9.45 -6.14 -7.11
CA SER A 171 8.75 -7.36 -7.51
C SER A 171 7.93 -7.15 -8.79
N TRP A 172 7.21 -6.04 -8.92
CA TRP A 172 6.44 -5.70 -10.12
C TRP A 172 7.35 -5.47 -11.33
N ALA A 173 8.45 -4.73 -11.16
CA ALA A 173 9.44 -4.51 -12.22
C ALA A 173 10.04 -5.81 -12.73
N LYS A 174 10.41 -6.74 -11.82
CA LYS A 174 10.92 -8.07 -12.19
C LYS A 174 9.90 -8.91 -12.95
N PHE A 175 8.61 -8.84 -12.59
CA PHE A 175 7.56 -9.53 -13.34
C PHE A 175 7.31 -8.87 -14.70
N ALA A 176 7.32 -7.55 -14.78
CA ALA A 176 7.26 -6.83 -16.05
C ALA A 176 8.43 -7.23 -16.96
N GLU A 177 9.66 -7.33 -16.45
CA GLU A 177 10.84 -7.80 -17.16
C GLU A 177 10.65 -9.25 -17.69
N LYS A 178 10.14 -10.17 -16.87
CA LYS A 178 9.83 -11.55 -17.28
C LYS A 178 8.81 -11.60 -18.42
N ILE A 179 7.76 -10.76 -18.35
CA ILE A 179 6.75 -10.66 -19.40
C ILE A 179 7.38 -10.12 -20.68
N VAL A 180 8.18 -9.07 -20.61
CA VAL A 180 8.89 -8.51 -21.76
C VAL A 180 9.78 -9.59 -22.38
N ALA A 181 10.58 -10.30 -21.61
CA ALA A 181 11.49 -11.33 -22.12
C ALA A 181 10.77 -12.53 -22.76
N SER A 182 9.57 -12.89 -22.28
CA SER A 182 8.81 -14.02 -22.80
C SER A 182 7.89 -13.69 -23.98
N GLU A 183 7.22 -12.53 -23.94
CA GLU A 183 6.14 -12.20 -24.87
C GLU A 183 6.48 -11.07 -25.86
N TYR A 184 7.43 -10.18 -25.49
CA TYR A 184 7.81 -9.01 -26.30
C TYR A 184 9.31 -9.03 -26.62
N LYS A 185 9.77 -10.06 -27.30
CA LYS A 185 11.20 -10.33 -27.57
C LYS A 185 11.93 -9.22 -28.35
N ASN A 186 11.18 -8.34 -28.97
CA ASN A 186 11.72 -7.17 -29.70
C ASN A 186 11.82 -5.92 -28.81
N TRP A 187 11.41 -6.00 -27.54
CA TRP A 187 11.58 -4.89 -26.59
C TRP A 187 12.96 -5.01 -25.92
N GLU A 188 13.73 -3.93 -25.96
CA GLU A 188 15.03 -3.81 -25.29
C GLU A 188 14.88 -3.02 -24.00
N ILE A 189 15.22 -3.60 -22.86
CA ILE A 189 15.26 -2.89 -21.58
C ILE A 189 16.63 -2.21 -21.45
N LEU A 190 16.64 -0.88 -21.44
CA LEU A 190 17.88 -0.08 -21.45
C LEU A 190 18.48 0.10 -20.07
N THR A 191 17.65 0.45 -19.09
CA THR A 191 18.12 0.87 -17.76
C THR A 191 17.00 0.88 -16.71
N TRP A 192 17.43 0.87 -15.46
CA TRP A 192 16.61 1.14 -14.27
C TRP A 192 17.17 2.38 -13.57
N GLN A 193 16.30 3.37 -13.31
CA GLN A 193 16.66 4.62 -12.65
C GLN A 193 15.86 4.78 -11.36
N TYR A 194 16.44 5.46 -10.36
CA TYR A 194 15.89 5.56 -9.02
C TYR A 194 15.85 7.01 -8.52
N SER A 195 14.74 7.41 -7.93
CA SER A 195 14.50 8.79 -7.48
C SER A 195 14.16 8.95 -5.99
N GLU A 196 14.23 7.86 -5.20
CA GLU A 196 14.12 7.87 -3.73
C GLU A 196 12.85 8.53 -3.17
N MET A 197 11.74 8.44 -3.92
CA MET A 197 10.45 9.09 -3.59
C MET A 197 10.54 10.63 -3.46
N ASP A 198 11.56 11.24 -4.06
CA ASP A 198 11.74 12.68 -4.10
C ASP A 198 11.32 13.24 -5.47
N PHE A 199 10.31 14.12 -5.50
CA PHE A 199 9.74 14.60 -6.76
C PHE A 199 10.72 15.46 -7.58
N PRO A 200 11.44 16.44 -7.02
CA PRO A 200 12.50 17.17 -7.74
C PRO A 200 13.55 16.23 -8.33
N LYS A 201 13.99 15.23 -7.58
CA LYS A 201 14.91 14.21 -8.06
C LYS A 201 14.32 13.38 -9.18
N ALA A 202 13.04 12.99 -9.08
CA ALA A 202 12.34 12.25 -10.13
C ALA A 202 12.29 13.03 -11.45
N VAL A 203 12.05 14.33 -11.40
CA VAL A 203 12.13 15.20 -12.59
C VAL A 203 13.55 15.23 -13.17
N SER A 204 14.55 15.46 -12.34
CA SER A 204 15.96 15.53 -12.76
C SER A 204 16.45 14.20 -13.37
N VAL A 205 16.15 13.07 -12.71
CA VAL A 205 16.47 11.72 -13.19
C VAL A 205 15.76 11.45 -14.52
N GLY A 206 14.48 11.83 -14.62
CA GLY A 206 13.71 11.71 -15.85
C GLY A 206 14.29 12.50 -17.03
N GLU A 207 14.71 13.73 -16.79
CA GLU A 207 15.38 14.55 -17.82
C GLU A 207 16.74 13.96 -18.23
N GLN A 208 17.52 13.45 -17.28
CA GLN A 208 18.79 12.79 -17.54
C GLN A 208 18.60 11.52 -18.37
N LEU A 209 17.59 10.69 -18.02
CA LEU A 209 17.25 9.48 -18.75
C LEU A 209 16.94 9.81 -20.22
N LEU A 210 16.08 10.79 -20.47
CA LEU A 210 15.68 11.22 -21.82
C LEU A 210 16.85 11.80 -22.64
N LYS A 211 17.81 12.47 -22.00
CA LYS A 211 19.03 12.99 -22.64
C LYS A 211 20.04 11.88 -22.95
N THR A 212 20.15 10.89 -22.06
CA THR A 212 21.10 9.75 -22.20
C THR A 212 20.61 8.74 -23.23
N TYR A 213 19.30 8.52 -23.29
CA TYR A 213 18.64 7.58 -24.20
C TYR A 213 17.62 8.31 -25.09
N PRO A 214 18.07 9.12 -26.07
CA PRO A 214 17.18 9.95 -26.88
C PRO A 214 16.23 9.15 -27.77
N ASP A 215 16.46 7.88 -27.94
CA ASP A 215 15.67 6.91 -28.72
C ASP A 215 14.82 5.97 -27.83
N VAL A 216 14.67 6.26 -26.53
CA VAL A 216 13.76 5.55 -25.65
C VAL A 216 12.31 5.75 -26.13
N ASN A 217 11.56 4.65 -26.23
CA ASN A 217 10.17 4.68 -26.70
C ASN A 217 9.16 4.64 -25.56
N ALA A 218 9.48 3.95 -24.46
CA ALA A 218 8.60 3.83 -23.31
C ALA A 218 9.36 3.87 -21.99
N ILE A 219 8.75 4.47 -20.97
CA ILE A 219 9.26 4.51 -19.60
C ILE A 219 8.16 4.00 -18.66
N ILE A 220 8.49 2.97 -17.90
CA ILE A 220 7.60 2.32 -16.93
C ILE A 220 7.98 2.79 -15.54
N CYS A 221 7.02 3.38 -14.83
CA CYS A 221 7.22 4.01 -13.53
C CYS A 221 6.30 3.38 -12.46
N PRO A 222 6.68 2.24 -11.86
CA PRO A 222 5.89 1.59 -10.80
C PRO A 222 5.97 2.33 -9.45
N ASP A 223 6.02 3.67 -9.46
CA ASP A 223 6.18 4.51 -8.28
C ASP A 223 5.37 5.80 -8.38
N SER A 224 4.66 6.15 -7.31
CA SER A 224 3.73 7.28 -7.27
C SER A 224 4.39 8.66 -7.35
N THR A 225 5.71 8.74 -7.15
CA THR A 225 6.50 9.97 -7.27
C THR A 225 7.25 10.02 -8.61
N ALA A 226 7.87 8.90 -9.01
CA ALA A 226 8.62 8.81 -10.25
C ALA A 226 7.71 9.01 -11.48
N PHE A 227 6.49 8.48 -11.48
CA PHE A 227 5.58 8.59 -12.62
C PHE A 227 5.23 10.04 -12.97
N PRO A 228 4.69 10.87 -12.06
CA PRO A 228 4.46 12.28 -12.34
C PRO A 228 5.76 13.06 -12.57
N GLY A 229 6.87 12.69 -11.91
CA GLY A 229 8.18 13.30 -12.15
C GLY A 229 8.69 13.05 -13.57
N GLN A 230 8.54 11.82 -14.09
CA GLN A 230 8.87 11.49 -15.47
C GLN A 230 7.95 12.20 -16.48
N ALA A 231 6.66 12.29 -16.18
CA ALA A 231 5.72 13.07 -17.01
C ALA A 231 6.12 14.55 -17.08
N LYS A 232 6.54 15.13 -15.95
CA LYS A 232 7.06 16.50 -15.89
C LYS A 232 8.34 16.67 -16.71
N ALA A 233 9.28 15.72 -16.62
CA ALA A 233 10.51 15.72 -17.41
C ALA A 233 10.23 15.70 -18.92
N ILE A 234 9.26 14.90 -19.36
CA ILE A 234 8.80 14.86 -20.76
C ILE A 234 8.28 16.25 -21.22
N GLU A 235 7.48 16.93 -20.37
CA GLU A 235 7.00 18.28 -20.67
C GLU A 235 8.12 19.30 -20.74
N ASN A 236 9.05 19.28 -19.76
CA ASN A 236 10.18 20.20 -19.70
C ASN A 236 11.08 20.14 -20.96
N LEU A 237 11.20 18.94 -21.55
CA LEU A 237 12.01 18.68 -22.74
C LEU A 237 11.18 18.74 -24.05
N ASN A 238 9.90 19.11 -24.01
CA ASN A 238 9.00 19.17 -25.16
C ASN A 238 8.93 17.82 -25.94
N MET A 239 8.91 16.70 -25.21
CA MET A 239 8.84 15.34 -25.76
C MET A 239 7.45 14.69 -25.64
N GLY A 240 6.41 15.48 -25.34
CA GLY A 240 5.02 15.01 -25.31
C GLY A 240 4.62 14.31 -26.59
N GLY A 241 3.99 13.14 -26.50
CA GLY A 241 3.59 12.31 -27.63
C GLY A 241 4.72 11.54 -28.33
N LYS A 242 5.99 11.73 -27.95
CA LYS A 242 7.14 11.03 -28.52
C LYS A 242 7.57 9.81 -27.69
N VAL A 243 7.33 9.86 -26.39
CA VAL A 243 7.70 8.80 -25.43
C VAL A 243 6.46 8.40 -24.67
N ILE A 244 6.16 7.12 -24.65
CA ILE A 244 5.10 6.54 -23.81
C ILE A 244 5.60 6.54 -22.37
N VAL A 245 4.82 7.09 -21.44
CA VAL A 245 5.07 6.96 -20.02
C VAL A 245 3.84 6.39 -19.33
N VAL A 246 4.06 5.33 -18.54
CA VAL A 246 3.02 4.64 -17.77
C VAL A 246 3.49 4.37 -16.36
N GLY A 247 2.57 4.21 -15.43
CA GLY A 247 2.94 3.90 -14.06
C GLY A 247 1.76 3.90 -13.09
N PHE A 248 2.12 3.82 -11.81
CA PHE A 248 1.19 3.84 -10.70
C PHE A 248 1.28 5.16 -9.94
N THR A 249 0.16 5.87 -9.83
CA THR A 249 0.00 7.05 -8.95
C THR A 249 -1.48 7.37 -8.79
N THR A 250 -1.82 8.24 -7.83
CA THR A 250 -3.22 8.65 -7.65
C THR A 250 -3.75 9.40 -8.87
N PRO A 251 -5.05 9.24 -9.19
CA PRO A 251 -5.71 9.98 -10.27
C PRO A 251 -5.53 11.49 -10.12
N SER A 252 -5.67 12.01 -8.90
CA SER A 252 -5.50 13.44 -8.60
C SER A 252 -4.12 13.96 -9.01
N THR A 253 -3.06 13.20 -8.79
CA THR A 253 -1.68 13.58 -9.14
C THR A 253 -1.43 13.57 -10.64
N ILE A 254 -1.93 12.55 -11.37
CA ILE A 254 -1.62 12.37 -12.80
C ILE A 254 -2.62 13.04 -13.76
N SER A 255 -3.80 13.41 -13.27
CA SER A 255 -4.90 13.96 -14.06
C SER A 255 -4.47 15.09 -15.00
N GLN A 256 -3.67 16.04 -14.51
CA GLN A 256 -3.19 17.16 -15.31
C GLN A 256 -2.38 16.73 -16.53
N TYR A 257 -1.54 15.70 -16.41
CA TYR A 257 -0.71 15.17 -17.50
C TYR A 257 -1.53 14.35 -18.49
N ILE A 258 -2.53 13.61 -18.00
CA ILE A 258 -3.49 12.89 -18.85
C ILE A 258 -4.34 13.88 -19.66
N LYS A 259 -4.86 14.94 -19.03
CA LYS A 259 -5.68 15.95 -19.71
C LYS A 259 -4.92 16.71 -20.79
N ARG A 260 -3.62 16.94 -20.58
CA ARG A 260 -2.74 17.58 -21.57
C ARG A 260 -2.22 16.61 -22.65
N GLY A 261 -2.42 15.30 -22.49
CA GLY A 261 -1.96 14.28 -23.42
C GLY A 261 -0.48 13.91 -23.29
N THR A 262 0.21 14.38 -22.25
CA THR A 262 1.58 13.96 -21.93
C THR A 262 1.61 12.50 -21.50
N VAL A 263 0.59 12.07 -20.75
CA VAL A 263 0.32 10.70 -20.33
C VAL A 263 -0.99 10.24 -20.97
N VAL A 264 -1.00 9.05 -21.56
CA VAL A 264 -2.21 8.47 -22.15
C VAL A 264 -2.92 7.55 -21.15
N LYS A 265 -2.15 6.75 -20.42
CA LYS A 265 -2.65 5.79 -19.43
C LYS A 265 -1.83 5.82 -18.16
N GLY A 266 -2.51 5.80 -17.04
CA GLY A 266 -1.96 5.51 -15.71
C GLY A 266 -2.82 4.48 -15.02
N ALA A 267 -2.35 3.93 -13.93
CA ALA A 267 -3.11 2.95 -13.14
C ALA A 267 -2.87 3.15 -11.65
N LEU A 268 -3.80 2.63 -10.86
CA LEU A 268 -3.65 2.40 -9.43
C LEU A 268 -4.78 1.47 -8.95
N TRP A 269 -4.73 1.06 -7.71
CA TRP A 269 -5.84 0.56 -6.90
C TRP A 269 -6.38 1.71 -6.04
N ASP A 270 -7.53 1.53 -5.41
CA ASP A 270 -8.01 2.53 -4.43
C ASP A 270 -7.15 2.43 -3.16
N CYS A 271 -6.24 3.39 -2.99
CA CYS A 271 -5.34 3.44 -1.83
C CYS A 271 -6.07 3.82 -0.54
N GLY A 272 -7.19 4.53 -0.63
CA GLY A 272 -8.06 4.80 0.52
C GLY A 272 -8.70 3.51 1.04
N VAL A 273 -9.22 2.68 0.13
CA VAL A 273 -9.70 1.33 0.46
C VAL A 273 -8.60 0.49 1.10
N GLN A 274 -7.36 0.57 0.60
CA GLN A 274 -6.23 -0.14 1.17
C GLN A 274 -5.90 0.31 2.60
N GLY A 275 -5.89 1.61 2.85
CA GLY A 275 -5.67 2.16 4.19
C GLY A 275 -6.73 1.72 5.19
N ALA A 276 -8.02 1.83 4.80
CA ALA A 276 -9.14 1.36 5.60
C ALA A 276 -9.06 -0.15 5.88
N ALA A 277 -8.70 -0.96 4.86
CA ALA A 277 -8.55 -2.41 5.00
C ALA A 277 -7.42 -2.79 5.97
N GLY A 278 -6.32 -2.05 5.99
CA GLY A 278 -5.23 -2.24 6.96
C GLY A 278 -5.70 -2.07 8.40
N VAL A 279 -6.41 -0.98 8.68
CA VAL A 279 -6.96 -0.69 10.02
C VAL A 279 -8.04 -1.71 10.40
N TYR A 280 -8.95 -2.04 9.49
CA TYR A 280 -10.00 -3.04 9.75
C TYR A 280 -9.42 -4.42 10.06
N THR A 281 -8.38 -4.84 9.33
CA THR A 281 -7.66 -6.09 9.59
C THR A 281 -7.03 -6.07 10.98
N ALA A 282 -6.32 -5.00 11.35
CA ALA A 282 -5.72 -4.86 12.67
C ALA A 282 -6.80 -4.90 13.78
N TYR A 283 -7.93 -4.22 13.58
CA TYR A 283 -9.06 -4.24 14.52
C TYR A 283 -9.63 -5.64 14.72
N LYS A 284 -9.89 -6.41 13.64
CA LYS A 284 -10.36 -7.80 13.76
C LYS A 284 -9.41 -8.66 14.61
N LEU A 285 -8.10 -8.53 14.36
CA LEU A 285 -7.08 -9.25 15.12
C LEU A 285 -7.07 -8.85 16.60
N LEU A 286 -7.22 -7.56 16.91
CA LEU A 286 -7.30 -7.05 18.28
C LEU A 286 -8.56 -7.53 19.02
N LYS A 287 -9.67 -7.75 18.30
CA LYS A 287 -10.90 -8.34 18.85
C LYS A 287 -10.82 -9.86 18.99
N GLY A 288 -9.73 -10.48 18.59
CA GLY A 288 -9.57 -11.95 18.58
C GLY A 288 -10.39 -12.65 17.50
N GLU A 289 -10.84 -11.90 16.47
CA GLU A 289 -11.56 -12.49 15.35
C GLU A 289 -10.60 -13.22 14.42
N GLU A 290 -10.99 -14.42 14.02
CA GLU A 290 -10.17 -15.26 13.16
C GLU A 290 -10.21 -14.79 11.70
N ILE A 291 -9.03 -14.63 11.09
CA ILE A 291 -8.85 -14.44 9.66
C ILE A 291 -8.07 -15.63 9.13
N LYS A 292 -8.60 -16.36 8.15
CA LYS A 292 -8.01 -17.61 7.64
C LYS A 292 -7.62 -17.50 6.18
N VAL A 293 -6.46 -18.04 5.84
CA VAL A 293 -6.10 -18.30 4.45
C VAL A 293 -7.14 -19.21 3.78
N GLY A 294 -7.59 -18.81 2.59
CA GLY A 294 -8.67 -19.48 1.85
C GLY A 294 -10.08 -18.92 2.14
N SER A 295 -10.22 -17.98 3.09
CA SER A 295 -11.47 -17.27 3.33
C SER A 295 -11.55 -15.95 2.57
N SER A 296 -12.70 -15.29 2.66
CA SER A 296 -12.89 -13.89 2.29
C SER A 296 -13.71 -13.17 3.34
N PHE A 297 -13.64 -11.85 3.37
CA PHE A 297 -14.51 -11.02 4.23
C PHE A 297 -14.82 -9.68 3.56
N ALA A 298 -15.95 -9.10 3.94
CA ALA A 298 -16.33 -7.75 3.55
C ALA A 298 -15.87 -6.74 4.63
N ILE A 299 -15.62 -5.50 4.21
CA ILE A 299 -15.33 -4.37 5.10
C ILE A 299 -16.53 -3.42 5.08
N PRO A 300 -17.08 -3.03 6.24
CA PRO A 300 -18.22 -2.11 6.31
C PRO A 300 -17.97 -0.83 5.51
N GLY A 301 -18.92 -0.47 4.65
CA GLY A 301 -18.85 0.73 3.81
C GLY A 301 -17.94 0.63 2.58
N ILE A 302 -17.29 -0.51 2.35
CA ILE A 302 -16.42 -0.76 1.18
C ILE A 302 -17.04 -1.86 0.32
N GLN A 303 -17.09 -1.64 -1.01
CA GLN A 303 -17.59 -2.63 -1.95
C GLN A 303 -16.56 -3.72 -2.24
N GLY A 304 -17.04 -4.94 -2.46
CA GLY A 304 -16.24 -6.10 -2.82
C GLY A 304 -15.84 -6.96 -1.63
N GLU A 305 -15.26 -8.11 -1.95
CA GLU A 305 -14.75 -9.06 -0.98
C GLU A 305 -13.22 -9.09 -1.00
N PHE A 306 -12.63 -9.11 0.17
CA PHE A 306 -11.18 -9.20 0.39
C PHE A 306 -10.82 -10.67 0.58
N LYS A 307 -10.16 -11.25 -0.42
CA LYS A 307 -9.72 -12.65 -0.38
C LYS A 307 -8.45 -12.78 0.44
N VAL A 308 -8.41 -13.79 1.30
CA VAL A 308 -7.22 -14.13 2.09
C VAL A 308 -6.50 -15.29 1.42
N VAL A 309 -5.28 -15.06 0.95
CA VAL A 309 -4.50 -16.03 0.17
C VAL A 309 -3.16 -16.35 0.84
N PRO A 310 -2.54 -17.51 0.51
CA PRO A 310 -1.24 -17.88 1.06
C PRO A 310 -0.13 -16.91 0.64
N ASN A 311 0.89 -16.74 1.49
CA ASN A 311 2.05 -15.90 1.21
C ASN A 311 2.76 -16.25 -0.10
N ARG A 312 2.85 -17.53 -0.47
CA ARG A 312 3.48 -17.97 -1.74
C ARG A 312 2.88 -17.35 -3.00
N MET A 313 1.65 -16.84 -2.94
CA MET A 313 1.03 -16.12 -4.06
C MET A 313 1.77 -14.84 -4.43
N GLN A 314 2.57 -14.30 -3.51
CA GLN A 314 3.41 -13.13 -3.77
C GLN A 314 4.62 -13.48 -4.64
N GLY A 315 5.10 -14.74 -4.60
CA GLY A 315 6.29 -15.20 -5.32
C GLY A 315 7.59 -14.56 -4.80
N GLY A 316 8.70 -15.23 -5.09
CA GLY A 316 10.03 -14.78 -4.69
C GLY A 316 10.52 -15.39 -3.36
N ASP A 317 11.84 -15.36 -3.19
CA ASP A 317 12.55 -16.10 -2.14
C ASP A 317 12.04 -15.84 -0.72
N MET A 318 11.64 -14.61 -0.41
CA MET A 318 11.15 -14.23 0.90
C MET A 318 9.87 -14.98 1.29
N TYR A 319 8.99 -15.24 0.32
CA TYR A 319 7.71 -15.91 0.55
C TYR A 319 7.80 -17.42 0.33
N GLU A 320 8.56 -17.86 -0.66
CA GLU A 320 8.69 -19.28 -1.01
C GLU A 320 9.52 -20.07 0.01
N LYS A 321 10.51 -19.41 0.64
CA LYS A 321 11.38 -20.02 1.66
C LYS A 321 10.83 -19.87 3.08
N SER A 322 9.75 -19.10 3.26
CA SER A 322 9.10 -18.96 4.57
C SER A 322 8.37 -20.25 4.96
N ASP A 323 8.62 -20.75 6.14
CA ASP A 323 7.86 -21.84 6.75
C ASP A 323 6.40 -21.44 7.08
N LEU A 324 6.10 -20.13 7.01
CA LEU A 324 4.77 -19.54 7.15
C LEU A 324 4.02 -19.39 5.82
N SER A 325 4.62 -19.78 4.68
CA SER A 325 4.01 -19.58 3.36
C SER A 325 2.61 -20.19 3.23
N ASP A 326 2.33 -21.26 3.98
CA ASP A 326 1.06 -21.99 4.04
C ASP A 326 0.34 -21.87 5.38
N ALA A 327 0.80 -21.03 6.31
CA ALA A 327 0.15 -20.82 7.61
C ALA A 327 -1.29 -20.33 7.43
N LYS A 328 -2.20 -20.85 8.28
CA LYS A 328 -3.63 -20.53 8.19
C LYS A 328 -3.96 -19.13 8.69
N ASP A 329 -3.17 -18.62 9.61
CA ASP A 329 -3.33 -17.36 10.34
C ASP A 329 -2.28 -16.31 9.97
N ASN A 330 -1.57 -16.52 8.86
CA ASN A 330 -0.57 -15.61 8.31
C ASN A 330 -0.62 -15.66 6.79
N GLY A 331 -1.01 -14.57 6.16
CA GLY A 331 -1.23 -14.55 4.72
C GLY A 331 -1.38 -13.15 4.15
N ILE A 332 -1.97 -13.10 2.97
CA ILE A 332 -2.16 -11.90 2.19
C ILE A 332 -3.64 -11.64 2.00
N ILE A 333 -4.07 -10.42 2.25
CA ILE A 333 -5.44 -9.92 2.00
C ILE A 333 -5.40 -9.11 0.71
N LEU A 334 -6.02 -9.63 -0.34
CA LEU A 334 -6.00 -8.99 -1.67
C LEU A 334 -7.13 -7.98 -1.81
N LEU A 335 -6.78 -6.79 -2.31
CA LEU A 335 -7.76 -5.81 -2.76
C LEU A 335 -8.52 -6.34 -3.98
N PRO A 336 -9.82 -5.99 -4.13
CA PRO A 336 -10.65 -6.52 -5.21
C PRO A 336 -10.28 -5.98 -6.60
N GLU A 337 -9.88 -4.71 -6.74
CA GLU A 337 -9.82 -4.03 -8.02
C GLU A 337 -8.49 -3.28 -8.28
N ARG A 338 -8.15 -3.12 -9.57
CA ARG A 338 -7.12 -2.21 -10.13
C ARG A 338 -7.78 -1.37 -11.21
N LEU A 339 -7.46 -0.10 -11.20
CA LEU A 339 -8.09 0.90 -12.04
C LEU A 339 -7.10 1.38 -13.10
N ILE A 340 -7.53 1.49 -14.36
CA ILE A 340 -6.77 2.10 -15.44
C ILE A 340 -7.38 3.46 -15.73
N PHE A 341 -6.57 4.51 -15.65
CA PHE A 341 -6.97 5.88 -15.88
C PHE A 341 -6.63 6.30 -17.30
N THR A 342 -7.59 6.92 -17.95
CA THR A 342 -7.45 7.54 -19.28
C THR A 342 -8.13 8.89 -19.26
N LYS A 343 -8.01 9.65 -20.35
CA LYS A 343 -8.70 10.93 -20.49
C LYS A 343 -10.22 10.82 -20.34
N ASP A 344 -10.79 9.66 -20.70
CA ASP A 344 -12.24 9.46 -20.72
C ASP A 344 -12.84 9.19 -19.35
N ASN A 345 -12.02 8.71 -18.37
CA ASN A 345 -12.51 8.28 -17.07
C ASN A 345 -11.81 8.91 -15.86
N ILE A 346 -10.71 9.65 -16.05
CA ILE A 346 -9.88 10.18 -14.95
C ILE A 346 -10.69 11.04 -13.96
N ASP A 347 -11.69 11.77 -14.44
CA ASP A 347 -12.52 12.65 -13.61
C ASP A 347 -13.53 11.89 -12.72
N GLN A 348 -13.70 10.58 -12.92
CA GLN A 348 -14.55 9.73 -12.10
C GLN A 348 -13.88 9.34 -10.77
N TYR A 349 -12.56 9.42 -10.71
CA TYR A 349 -11.76 9.04 -9.55
C TYR A 349 -11.26 10.28 -8.79
N LYS A 350 -11.49 10.32 -7.46
CA LYS A 350 -11.23 11.53 -6.63
C LYS A 350 -10.27 11.27 -5.46
N PHE A 351 -9.37 10.33 -5.60
CA PHE A 351 -8.37 10.01 -4.59
C PHE A 351 -6.94 10.22 -5.08
#